data_17ca26f87b3a3a56cec0d2b8854e2da1
#
_entry.id   17ca26f87b3a3a56cec0d2b8854e2da1
#
_cell.length_a   1.000
_cell.length_b   1.000
_cell.length_c   1.000
_cell.angle_alpha   90.00
_cell.angle_beta   90.00
_cell.angle_gamma   90.00
#
_symmetry.space_group_name_H-M   'P 1'
#
loop_
_entity.id
_entity.type
_entity.pdbx_description
1 polymer ?
#
loop_
_entity_poly.entity_id
_entity_poly.type
_entity_poly.pdbx_seq_one_letter_code
_entity_poly.pdbx_strand_id
1 'polypeptide(L)'
;SYICLKNSMPRYHKLGKIPHKRHTTFKKENGKLHYEELFGTIGFDGMASLLYHLHRPTQVKKIKEAYSVAPDIAVEKNLKSYLLKGFDAPKVEDHLKSRISILINNDLNILLSAPTNLEEDYFYKNTDGDEVIFVHKGTGTLRTFLGKLEYKEGDYLVIPRGMIYT
;
A
#
# COMPACT_ATOMS: atom_id res chain seq x y z
N SER A 1 26.93 -5.06 -2.98
CA SER A 1 27.81 -4.03 -2.42
C SER A 1 26.93 -2.95 -1.81
N TYR A 2 26.67 -3.03 -0.50
CA TYR A 2 25.96 -2.00 0.24
C TYR A 2 26.88 -0.79 0.37
N ILE A 3 26.53 0.30 -0.31
CA ILE A 3 27.14 1.60 -0.06
C ILE A 3 26.59 2.10 1.29
N CYS A 4 27.34 1.84 2.35
CA CYS A 4 27.13 2.48 3.63
C CYS A 4 27.44 3.97 3.45
N LEU A 5 26.45 4.80 3.27
CA LEU A 5 26.59 6.26 3.32
C LEU A 5 26.87 6.66 4.78
N LYS A 6 28.14 6.55 5.17
CA LYS A 6 28.65 7.18 6.37
C LYS A 6 28.43 8.69 6.21
N ASN A 7 27.68 9.27 7.12
CA ASN A 7 27.40 10.71 7.24
C ASN A 7 26.29 11.32 6.36
N SER A 8 25.18 10.65 6.13
CA SER A 8 24.00 11.39 5.70
C SER A 8 23.36 12.07 6.93
N MET A 9 23.41 13.40 6.97
CA MET A 9 22.57 14.14 7.93
C MET A 9 21.10 13.73 7.69
N PRO A 10 20.29 13.55 8.74
CA PRO A 10 18.90 13.22 8.58
C PRO A 10 18.21 14.27 7.68
N ARG A 11 17.51 13.78 6.65
CA ARG A 11 16.72 14.64 5.77
C ARG A 11 15.34 14.81 6.40
N TYR A 12 14.95 16.05 6.61
CA TYR A 12 13.61 16.38 7.06
C TYR A 12 12.78 16.84 5.87
N HIS A 13 11.69 16.13 5.60
CA HIS A 13 10.73 16.59 4.62
C HIS A 13 9.96 17.79 5.17
N LYS A 14 9.81 18.82 4.35
CA LYS A 14 9.06 20.03 4.70
C LYS A 14 7.56 19.91 4.40
N LEU A 15 7.04 18.71 4.30
CA LEU A 15 5.63 18.43 4.10
C LEU A 15 4.90 18.37 5.44
N GLY A 16 3.76 19.04 5.51
CA GLY A 16 2.96 19.11 6.73
C GLY A 16 3.49 20.10 7.76
N LYS A 17 3.01 19.97 9.00
CA LYS A 17 3.42 20.80 10.13
C LYS A 17 4.62 20.18 10.83
N ILE A 18 5.79 20.71 10.58
CA ILE A 18 7.03 20.26 11.23
C ILE A 18 7.24 21.12 12.50
N PRO A 19 7.33 20.51 13.70
CA PRO A 19 7.54 21.25 14.92
C PRO A 19 8.94 21.88 14.95
N HIS A 20 9.05 23.01 15.63
CA HIS A 20 10.32 23.73 15.77
C HIS A 20 11.37 22.94 16.56
N LYS A 21 10.90 22.11 17.51
CA LYS A 21 11.73 21.19 18.30
C LYS A 21 11.48 19.75 17.82
N ARG A 22 12.53 18.96 17.67
CA ARG A 22 12.48 17.57 17.22
C ARG A 22 11.81 16.62 18.22
N HIS A 23 11.84 16.97 19.51
CA HIS A 23 11.17 16.23 20.57
C HIS A 23 10.01 17.08 21.08
N THR A 24 8.85 16.86 20.54
CA THR A 24 7.64 17.60 20.90
C THR A 24 6.55 16.61 21.23
N THR A 25 5.86 16.88 22.33
CA THR A 25 4.66 16.15 22.71
C THR A 25 3.47 16.75 21.96
N PHE A 26 2.82 15.94 21.12
CA PHE A 26 1.62 16.37 20.43
C PHE A 26 0.38 16.01 21.23
N LYS A 27 -0.43 17.01 21.52
CA LYS A 27 -1.69 16.86 22.25
C LYS A 27 -2.88 17.03 21.30
N LYS A 28 -3.89 16.23 21.54
CA LYS A 28 -5.22 16.35 20.93
C LYS A 28 -5.93 17.59 21.52
N GLU A 29 -7.04 17.99 20.92
CA GLU A 29 -7.86 19.10 21.40
C GLU A 29 -8.31 18.91 22.86
N ASN A 30 -8.57 17.67 23.29
CA ASN A 30 -8.95 17.33 24.66
C ASN A 30 -7.76 17.26 25.64
N GLY A 31 -6.59 17.71 25.26
CA GLY A 31 -5.38 17.74 26.08
C GLY A 31 -4.64 16.42 26.24
N LYS A 32 -5.20 15.27 25.77
CA LYS A 32 -4.55 13.97 25.79
C LYS A 32 -3.51 13.87 24.68
N LEU A 33 -2.52 13.01 24.87
CA LEU A 33 -1.50 12.74 23.85
C LEU A 33 -2.09 12.00 22.65
N HIS A 34 -1.54 12.27 21.47
CA HIS A 34 -1.76 11.42 20.32
C HIS A 34 -1.12 10.05 20.54
N TYR A 35 -1.63 9.05 19.86
CA TYR A 35 -1.02 7.72 19.84
C TYR A 35 0.17 7.76 18.88
N GLU A 36 1.27 7.13 19.27
CA GLU A 36 2.50 7.12 18.51
C GLU A 36 2.69 5.76 17.84
N GLU A 37 3.25 5.78 16.63
CA GLU A 37 3.66 4.59 15.89
C GLU A 37 5.01 4.86 15.24
N LEU A 38 5.96 3.97 15.47
CA LEU A 38 7.20 3.96 14.73
C LEU A 38 6.97 3.28 13.39
N PHE A 39 7.20 4.02 12.32
CA PHE A 39 7.10 3.52 10.95
C PHE A 39 8.49 3.49 10.31
N GLY A 40 8.94 2.30 9.95
CA GLY A 40 10.23 2.09 9.29
C GLY A 40 10.11 1.09 8.15
N THR A 41 11.05 1.12 7.24
CA THR A 41 11.10 0.22 6.08
C THR A 41 11.83 -1.09 6.37
N ILE A 42 12.71 -1.11 7.37
CA ILE A 42 13.57 -2.24 7.72
C ILE A 42 13.53 -2.48 9.26
N GLY A 43 12.33 -2.66 9.80
CA GLY A 43 12.16 -2.84 11.23
C GLY A 43 12.73 -1.66 12.03
N PHE A 44 13.70 -1.92 12.93
CA PHE A 44 14.36 -0.90 13.74
C PHE A 44 15.64 -0.33 13.11
N ASP A 45 15.96 -0.73 11.89
CA ASP A 45 17.12 -0.25 11.16
C ASP A 45 16.73 0.67 10.01
N GLY A 46 17.68 1.52 9.58
CA GLY A 46 17.47 2.46 8.48
C GLY A 46 16.64 3.68 8.84
N MET A 47 15.95 4.23 7.84
CA MET A 47 15.09 5.39 8.03
C MET A 47 13.78 5.00 8.70
N ALA A 48 13.40 5.76 9.71
CA ALA A 48 12.14 5.60 10.41
C ALA A 48 11.47 6.95 10.62
N SER A 49 10.16 6.93 10.72
CA SER A 49 9.32 8.09 11.04
C SER A 49 8.45 7.78 12.24
N LEU A 50 8.22 8.78 13.06
CA LEU A 50 7.25 8.68 14.14
C LEU A 50 5.92 9.29 13.66
N LEU A 51 4.89 8.48 13.62
CA LEU A 51 3.55 8.87 13.20
C LEU A 51 2.66 9.12 14.42
N TYR A 52 1.82 10.15 14.35
CA TYR A 52 0.89 10.52 15.41
C TYR A 52 -0.55 10.31 14.93
N HIS A 53 -1.29 9.48 15.65
CA HIS A 53 -2.65 9.08 15.28
C HIS A 53 -3.70 9.63 16.24
N LEU A 54 -4.87 9.98 15.71
CA LEU A 54 -6.06 10.29 16.49
C LEU A 54 -6.63 9.04 17.18
N HIS A 55 -6.58 7.92 16.49
CA HIS A 55 -7.00 6.60 16.96
C HIS A 55 -5.79 5.69 17.11
N ARG A 56 -5.90 4.65 17.92
CA ARG A 56 -4.81 3.67 18.06
C ARG A 56 -4.57 2.95 16.74
N PRO A 57 -3.33 2.91 16.24
CA PRO A 57 -3.00 2.09 15.10
C PRO A 57 -3.06 0.59 15.47
N THR A 58 -3.27 -0.25 14.46
CA THR A 58 -3.13 -1.73 14.58
C THR A 58 -3.90 -2.41 15.72
N GLN A 59 -5.06 -1.89 16.11
CA GLN A 59 -5.89 -2.56 17.10
C GLN A 59 -6.88 -3.51 16.44
N VAL A 60 -6.63 -4.83 16.53
CA VAL A 60 -7.58 -5.85 16.09
C VAL A 60 -8.70 -5.98 17.12
N LYS A 61 -9.93 -5.64 16.74
CA LYS A 61 -11.12 -5.78 17.58
C LYS A 61 -11.86 -7.09 17.32
N LYS A 62 -11.88 -7.55 16.08
CA LYS A 62 -12.57 -8.76 15.64
C LYS A 62 -11.97 -9.28 14.35
N ILE A 63 -11.84 -10.58 14.26
CA ILE A 63 -11.47 -11.28 13.02
C ILE A 63 -12.76 -11.88 12.47
N LYS A 64 -13.05 -11.61 11.20
CA LYS A 64 -14.13 -12.21 10.43
C LYS A 64 -13.59 -13.39 9.63
N GLU A 65 -14.45 -14.01 8.83
CA GLU A 65 -14.08 -15.09 7.95
C GLU A 65 -12.94 -14.70 7.00
N ALA A 66 -11.98 -15.59 6.87
CA ALA A 66 -10.89 -15.47 5.92
C ALA A 66 -11.25 -16.19 4.61
N TYR A 67 -10.79 -15.68 3.48
CA TYR A 67 -10.86 -16.38 2.20
C TYR A 67 -9.47 -16.46 1.57
N SER A 68 -9.24 -17.47 0.76
CA SER A 68 -7.98 -17.62 0.05
C SER A 68 -7.90 -16.61 -1.10
N VAL A 69 -6.76 -15.93 -1.17
CA VAL A 69 -6.38 -15.08 -2.32
C VAL A 69 -5.32 -15.77 -3.19
N ALA A 70 -4.97 -17.01 -2.88
CA ALA A 70 -4.02 -17.78 -3.67
C ALA A 70 -4.59 -18.01 -5.07
N PRO A 71 -3.83 -17.70 -6.12
CA PRO A 71 -4.28 -17.96 -7.49
C PRO A 71 -4.23 -19.44 -7.82
N ASP A 72 -5.12 -19.86 -8.72
CA ASP A 72 -5.01 -21.17 -9.36
C ASP A 72 -3.83 -21.15 -10.33
N ILE A 73 -2.91 -22.10 -10.15
CA ILE A 73 -1.68 -22.17 -10.94
C ILE A 73 -1.83 -23.23 -12.04
N ALA A 74 -1.77 -22.78 -13.28
CA ALA A 74 -1.61 -23.67 -14.42
C ALA A 74 -0.12 -23.95 -14.65
N VAL A 75 0.26 -25.22 -14.59
CA VAL A 75 1.64 -25.63 -14.86
C VAL A 75 1.75 -26.09 -16.32
N GLU A 76 2.42 -25.30 -17.14
CA GLU A 76 2.73 -25.66 -18.52
C GLU A 76 4.04 -26.46 -18.61
N LYS A 77 3.97 -27.62 -19.25
CA LYS A 77 5.15 -28.47 -19.44
C LYS A 77 6.11 -27.97 -20.53
N ASN A 78 5.58 -27.25 -21.49
CA ASN A 78 6.34 -26.73 -22.62
C ASN A 78 6.27 -25.20 -22.66
N LEU A 79 7.40 -24.56 -22.95
CA LEU A 79 7.44 -23.14 -23.18
C LEU A 79 6.67 -22.79 -24.46
N LYS A 80 5.68 -21.92 -24.33
CA LYS A 80 4.84 -21.43 -25.44
C LYS A 80 4.68 -19.93 -25.36
N SER A 81 4.42 -19.31 -26.52
CA SER A 81 4.01 -17.91 -26.56
C SER A 81 2.51 -17.80 -26.35
N TYR A 82 2.09 -16.87 -25.50
CA TYR A 82 0.68 -16.58 -25.23
C TYR A 82 0.37 -15.11 -25.53
N LEU A 83 -0.81 -14.88 -26.08
CA LEU A 83 -1.42 -13.56 -26.15
C LEU A 83 -2.65 -13.54 -25.25
N LEU A 84 -2.59 -12.77 -24.16
CA LEU A 84 -3.70 -12.64 -23.23
C LEU A 84 -4.51 -11.38 -23.57
N LYS A 85 -5.83 -11.54 -23.65
CA LYS A 85 -6.76 -10.43 -23.90
C LYS A 85 -7.16 -9.77 -22.58
N GLY A 86 -6.27 -8.95 -22.02
CA GLY A 86 -6.47 -8.34 -20.70
C GLY A 86 -7.71 -7.46 -20.58
N PHE A 87 -8.17 -6.86 -21.68
CA PHE A 87 -9.39 -6.04 -21.69
C PHE A 87 -10.70 -6.86 -21.57
N ASP A 88 -10.63 -8.16 -21.77
CA ASP A 88 -11.77 -9.06 -21.57
C ASP A 88 -11.87 -9.56 -20.12
N ALA A 89 -11.01 -9.04 -19.22
CA ALA A 89 -11.08 -9.34 -17.80
C ALA A 89 -12.46 -9.00 -17.20
N PRO A 90 -13.04 -9.90 -16.38
CA PRO A 90 -14.34 -9.65 -15.78
C PRO A 90 -14.34 -8.38 -14.93
N LYS A 91 -15.39 -7.59 -15.09
CA LYS A 91 -15.63 -6.42 -14.24
C LYS A 91 -16.34 -6.88 -12.98
N VAL A 92 -15.81 -6.51 -11.83
CA VAL A 92 -16.35 -6.86 -10.52
C VAL A 92 -16.45 -5.57 -9.67
N GLU A 93 -17.46 -5.47 -8.83
CA GLU A 93 -17.67 -4.27 -8.02
C GLU A 93 -16.48 -3.95 -7.12
N ASP A 94 -16.00 -4.94 -6.40
CA ASP A 94 -14.96 -4.80 -5.39
C ASP A 94 -13.56 -4.80 -6.02
N HIS A 95 -12.72 -3.84 -5.66
CA HIS A 95 -11.36 -3.70 -6.17
C HIS A 95 -10.48 -4.93 -5.89
N LEU A 96 -10.55 -5.52 -4.70
CA LEU A 96 -9.73 -6.68 -4.36
C LEU A 96 -10.23 -7.95 -5.06
N LYS A 97 -11.55 -8.12 -5.14
CA LYS A 97 -12.17 -9.27 -5.82
C LYS A 97 -12.04 -9.19 -7.35
N SER A 98 -11.83 -7.99 -7.90
CA SER A 98 -11.59 -7.81 -9.33
C SER A 98 -10.17 -8.19 -9.76
N ARG A 99 -9.26 -8.42 -8.82
CA ARG A 99 -7.87 -8.78 -9.10
C ARG A 99 -7.75 -10.20 -9.62
N ILE A 100 -7.26 -10.35 -10.83
CA ILE A 100 -7.03 -11.64 -11.48
C ILE A 100 -5.54 -11.80 -11.76
N SER A 101 -4.92 -12.83 -11.17
CA SER A 101 -3.54 -13.20 -11.48
C SER A 101 -3.42 -13.73 -12.88
N ILE A 102 -2.58 -13.13 -13.70
CA ILE A 102 -2.31 -13.54 -15.08
C ILE A 102 -0.94 -14.20 -15.24
N LEU A 103 0.03 -13.78 -14.45
CA LEU A 103 1.36 -14.38 -14.41
C LEU A 103 1.83 -14.39 -12.96
N ILE A 104 2.42 -15.49 -12.53
CA ILE A 104 2.95 -15.64 -11.17
C ILE A 104 4.21 -16.50 -11.18
N ASN A 105 5.15 -16.14 -10.32
CA ASN A 105 6.27 -16.97 -9.91
C ASN A 105 6.51 -16.80 -8.40
N ASN A 106 7.64 -17.29 -7.90
CA ASN A 106 7.96 -17.18 -6.47
C ASN A 106 8.22 -15.75 -5.98
N ASP A 107 8.53 -14.82 -6.89
CA ASP A 107 8.96 -13.46 -6.55
C ASP A 107 7.92 -12.39 -6.90
N LEU A 108 7.06 -12.70 -7.88
CA LEU A 108 6.22 -11.70 -8.52
C LEU A 108 4.86 -12.27 -8.92
N ASN A 109 3.81 -11.47 -8.71
CA ASN A 109 2.47 -11.73 -9.23
C ASN A 109 2.01 -10.54 -10.07
N ILE A 110 1.68 -10.77 -11.34
CA ILE A 110 1.09 -9.76 -12.22
C ILE A 110 -0.41 -9.98 -12.28
N LEU A 111 -1.15 -8.96 -11.90
CA LEU A 111 -2.60 -8.99 -11.83
C LEU A 111 -3.23 -7.97 -12.76
N LEU A 112 -4.43 -8.28 -13.21
CA LEU A 112 -5.34 -7.31 -13.80
C LEU A 112 -6.47 -7.02 -12.82
N SER A 113 -6.95 -5.78 -12.81
CA SER A 113 -8.08 -5.36 -11.98
C SER A 113 -8.95 -4.39 -12.76
N ALA A 114 -10.27 -4.61 -12.73
CA ALA A 114 -11.26 -3.76 -13.39
C ALA A 114 -12.47 -3.56 -12.46
N PRO A 115 -12.30 -2.82 -11.34
CA PRO A 115 -13.38 -2.56 -10.41
C PRO A 115 -14.43 -1.65 -11.05
N THR A 116 -15.70 -1.88 -10.70
CA THR A 116 -16.83 -1.04 -11.13
C THR A 116 -17.36 -0.14 -10.03
N ASN A 117 -17.06 -0.46 -8.77
CA ASN A 117 -17.37 0.42 -7.65
C ASN A 117 -16.28 1.49 -7.50
N LEU A 118 -16.68 2.74 -7.37
CA LEU A 118 -15.79 3.87 -7.25
C LEU A 118 -15.51 4.26 -5.79
N GLU A 119 -16.28 3.73 -4.85
CA GLU A 119 -16.14 4.02 -3.43
C GLU A 119 -16.18 2.72 -2.64
N GLU A 120 -15.14 2.47 -1.87
CA GLU A 120 -15.06 1.34 -0.95
C GLU A 120 -15.10 1.84 0.48
N ASP A 121 -15.84 1.15 1.34
CA ASP A 121 -16.02 1.50 2.75
C ASP A 121 -15.04 0.76 3.69
N TYR A 122 -13.97 0.20 3.13
CA TYR A 122 -12.93 -0.49 3.88
C TYR A 122 -11.54 0.02 3.54
N PHE A 123 -10.62 -0.25 4.44
CA PHE A 123 -9.18 -0.07 4.22
C PHE A 123 -8.53 -1.40 3.94
N TYR A 124 -7.60 -1.39 3.02
CA TYR A 124 -6.80 -2.55 2.66
C TYR A 124 -5.35 -2.40 3.10
N LYS A 125 -4.71 -3.52 3.39
CA LYS A 125 -3.28 -3.60 3.66
C LYS A 125 -2.72 -4.91 3.10
N ASN A 126 -1.75 -4.80 2.20
CA ASN A 126 -0.95 -5.93 1.77
C ASN A 126 0.22 -6.11 2.76
N THR A 127 0.31 -7.27 3.38
CA THR A 127 1.40 -7.60 4.31
C THR A 127 2.46 -8.51 3.70
N ASP A 128 2.20 -9.03 2.51
CA ASP A 128 3.06 -10.01 1.85
C ASP A 128 4.08 -9.37 0.91
N GLY A 129 3.71 -8.29 0.24
CA GLY A 129 4.59 -7.64 -0.73
C GLY A 129 4.28 -6.17 -0.97
N ASP A 130 5.18 -5.52 -1.68
CA ASP A 130 4.96 -4.19 -2.24
C ASP A 130 4.01 -4.29 -3.43
N GLU A 131 3.22 -3.25 -3.67
CA GLU A 131 2.33 -3.17 -4.82
C GLU A 131 2.78 -2.06 -5.77
N VAL A 132 2.83 -2.36 -7.05
CA VAL A 132 3.03 -1.38 -8.11
C VAL A 132 1.80 -1.43 -9.00
N ILE A 133 0.99 -0.37 -8.97
CA ILE A 133 -0.25 -0.28 -9.73
C ILE A 133 -0.04 0.68 -10.88
N PHE A 134 -0.17 0.19 -12.11
CA PHE A 134 -0.25 1.02 -13.29
C PHE A 134 -1.71 1.38 -13.59
N VAL A 135 -2.01 2.66 -13.63
CA VAL A 135 -3.35 3.17 -13.94
C VAL A 135 -3.53 3.19 -15.45
N HIS A 136 -4.09 2.10 -16.00
CA HIS A 136 -4.33 2.01 -17.44
C HIS A 136 -5.45 2.94 -17.89
N LYS A 137 -6.50 3.07 -17.09
CA LYS A 137 -7.66 3.93 -17.40
C LYS A 137 -8.30 4.42 -16.10
N GLY A 138 -8.73 5.68 -16.11
CA GLY A 138 -9.44 6.31 -15.00
C GLY A 138 -8.59 7.25 -14.18
N THR A 139 -9.22 7.81 -13.17
CA THR A 139 -8.63 8.76 -12.21
C THR A 139 -9.16 8.45 -10.83
N GLY A 140 -8.45 8.86 -9.81
CA GLY A 140 -8.92 8.67 -8.43
C GLY A 140 -8.00 9.31 -7.41
N THR A 141 -8.29 9.00 -6.15
CA THR A 141 -7.51 9.45 -5.00
C THR A 141 -7.09 8.24 -4.18
N LEU A 142 -5.80 7.99 -4.11
CA LEU A 142 -5.23 7.05 -3.15
C LEU A 142 -5.16 7.71 -1.78
N ARG A 143 -5.90 7.18 -0.81
CA ARG A 143 -5.90 7.65 0.57
C ARG A 143 -5.09 6.70 1.44
N THR A 144 -4.09 7.22 2.11
CA THR A 144 -3.24 6.47 3.04
C THR A 144 -3.16 7.17 4.38
N PHE A 145 -2.61 6.53 5.39
CA PHE A 145 -2.34 7.20 6.67
C PHE A 145 -1.26 8.29 6.58
N LEU A 146 -0.51 8.35 5.48
CA LEU A 146 0.45 9.42 5.20
C LEU A 146 -0.15 10.60 4.41
N GLY A 147 -1.38 10.47 3.94
CA GLY A 147 -2.07 11.51 3.18
C GLY A 147 -2.80 10.98 1.95
N LYS A 148 -3.13 11.92 1.06
CA LYS A 148 -3.88 11.65 -0.17
C LYS A 148 -3.00 11.95 -1.37
N LEU A 149 -3.09 11.09 -2.39
CA LEU A 149 -2.44 11.26 -3.69
C LEU A 149 -3.51 11.16 -4.77
N GLU A 150 -3.66 12.21 -5.56
CA GLU A 150 -4.46 12.17 -6.78
C GLU A 150 -3.68 11.42 -7.86
N TYR A 151 -4.37 10.56 -8.61
CA TYR A 151 -3.80 9.82 -9.71
C TYR A 151 -4.69 9.85 -10.95
N LYS A 152 -4.09 9.65 -12.09
CA LYS A 152 -4.73 9.64 -13.40
C LYS A 152 -4.17 8.54 -14.29
N GLU A 153 -4.79 8.38 -15.43
CA GLU A 153 -4.33 7.48 -16.49
C GLU A 153 -2.85 7.72 -16.84
N GLY A 154 -2.08 6.64 -16.88
CA GLY A 154 -0.63 6.64 -17.13
C GLY A 154 0.23 6.71 -15.88
N ASP A 155 -0.33 6.97 -14.69
CA ASP A 155 0.43 7.03 -13.46
C ASP A 155 0.78 5.63 -12.92
N TYR A 156 1.90 5.57 -12.19
CA TYR A 156 2.29 4.43 -11.38
C TYR A 156 2.16 4.77 -9.90
N LEU A 157 1.42 3.94 -9.17
CA LEU A 157 1.33 4.03 -7.72
C LEU A 157 2.23 2.94 -7.12
N VAL A 158 3.17 3.34 -6.29
CA VAL A 158 4.05 2.41 -5.56
C VAL A 158 3.63 2.43 -4.10
N ILE A 159 3.09 1.32 -3.63
CA ILE A 159 2.54 1.17 -2.28
C ILE A 159 3.40 0.15 -1.54
N PRO A 160 4.22 0.59 -0.58
CA PRO A 160 5.04 -0.30 0.21
C PRO A 160 4.20 -1.29 1.03
N ARG A 161 4.74 -2.48 1.22
CA ARG A 161 4.18 -3.52 2.09
C ARG A 161 3.80 -2.95 3.47
N GLY A 162 2.62 -3.31 3.95
CA GLY A 162 2.12 -2.84 5.24
C GLY A 162 1.46 -1.47 5.23
N MET A 163 1.46 -0.76 4.11
CA MET A 163 0.73 0.50 3.96
C MET A 163 -0.77 0.24 3.97
N ILE A 164 -1.49 0.98 4.80
CA ILE A 164 -2.96 0.96 4.81
C ILE A 164 -3.46 2.02 3.84
N TYR A 165 -4.36 1.63 2.95
CA TYR A 165 -4.92 2.54 1.94
C TYR A 165 -6.33 2.18 1.52
N THR A 166 -6.98 3.10 0.86
CA THR A 166 -8.24 2.94 0.13
C THR A 166 -8.23 3.86 -1.07
#